data_bcf8d9b91fcf3f5fd672dcde4146b38a
#
_entry.id   bcf8d9b91fcf3f5fd672dcde4146b38a
#
_cell.length_a   1.000
_cell.length_b   1.000
_cell.length_c   1.000
_cell.angle_alpha   90.00
_cell.angle_beta   90.00
_cell.angle_gamma   90.00
#
_symmetry.space_group_name_H-M   'P 1'
#
loop_
_entity.id
_entity.type
_entity.pdbx_description
1 polymer ?
#
loop_
_entity_poly.entity_id
_entity_poly.type
_entity_poly.pdbx_seq_one_letter_code
_entity_poly.pdbx_strand_id
1 'polypeptide(L)'
;MKRIISLLLIAALGLSTGCGKQEQAADNLTPVTLNEVAHSIFYAPQYVAIENGYFAEEGINLTLVTGFGADKVATALVSGEADIGFMGSESSIYIYHQNPEDYIVNFAQLTQRAGNFLVSREPMDDFSWEDIKGTYVLGGRKGDMPQMVFEFILKKNNIDPAADLTIDQSIDFGSTAAAFTGNNADFTVEFEPSATALEDEGAGYVVASLGEASGYVPYTAYSVRQSYLSEHPEILQAFTNALQKGMDYVQSHTPEEIAKVIQPQFEETDLETITKIVTRYYEQDTWKDNLVFEKESFDLLQNILQEAGELPDWTPYEDLVNTDFATKAAK
;
A
#
# COMPACT_ATOMS: atom_id res chain seq x y z
N MET A 1 22.72 45.87 69.23
CA MET A 1 23.13 47.18 68.66
C MET A 1 23.13 47.11 67.16
N LYS A 2 22.29 48.00 66.56
CA LYS A 2 22.50 48.72 65.28
C LYS A 2 22.77 47.83 64.03
N ARG A 3 22.18 47.96 62.85
CA ARG A 3 21.21 48.98 62.26
C ARG A 3 20.67 48.36 60.97
N ILE A 4 19.42 48.55 60.68
CA ILE A 4 18.66 48.64 59.48
C ILE A 4 19.49 49.24 58.32
N ILE A 5 19.46 48.65 57.09
CA ILE A 5 19.37 49.39 55.83
C ILE A 5 18.54 48.58 54.83
N SER A 6 17.36 49.15 54.53
CA SER A 6 16.54 48.82 53.39
C SER A 6 17.19 49.36 52.09
N LEU A 7 17.16 48.60 51.01
CA LEU A 7 17.24 49.18 49.68
C LEU A 7 16.27 48.46 48.75
N LEU A 8 15.30 49.21 48.31
CA LEU A 8 14.44 48.92 47.16
C LEU A 8 15.29 48.75 45.90
N LEU A 9 14.98 47.77 45.10
CA LEU A 9 15.27 47.84 43.67
C LEU A 9 14.07 47.31 42.86
N ILE A 10 13.72 48.16 41.98
CA ILE A 10 12.63 48.33 41.05
C ILE A 10 12.53 47.16 40.07
N ALA A 11 11.27 46.86 39.76
CA ALA A 11 10.78 46.00 38.70
C ALA A 11 11.42 46.25 37.32
N ALA A 12 11.75 45.19 36.62
CA ALA A 12 11.78 45.19 35.18
C ALA A 12 10.92 44.02 34.69
N LEU A 13 9.67 44.31 34.33
CA LEU A 13 8.86 43.46 33.49
C LEU A 13 9.51 43.37 32.12
N GLY A 14 10.13 42.22 31.84
CA GLY A 14 10.47 41.84 30.49
C GLY A 14 9.34 40.95 29.94
N LEU A 15 8.49 41.51 29.10
CA LEU A 15 7.58 40.79 28.23
C LEU A 15 8.40 39.90 27.28
N SER A 16 8.49 38.62 27.52
CA SER A 16 8.84 37.62 26.52
C SER A 16 7.56 36.95 26.05
N THR A 17 6.84 37.60 25.14
CA THR A 17 5.87 36.97 24.27
C THR A 17 6.65 36.26 23.17
N GLY A 18 6.52 34.96 23.09
CA GLY A 18 6.98 34.24 21.92
C GLY A 18 7.29 32.79 22.14
N CYS A 19 6.55 31.94 21.49
CA CYS A 19 6.71 30.51 21.34
C CYS A 19 6.13 29.63 22.47
N GLY A 20 4.83 29.52 22.46
CA GLY A 20 4.10 28.48 23.19
C GLY A 20 2.89 28.04 22.36
N LYS A 21 3.12 27.54 21.13
CA LYS A 21 2.02 27.06 20.28
C LYS A 21 2.27 25.68 19.64
N GLN A 22 3.32 24.99 20.01
CA GLN A 22 3.63 23.71 19.35
C GLN A 22 3.61 22.47 20.26
N GLU A 23 3.56 22.60 21.58
CA GLU A 23 3.53 21.45 22.50
C GLU A 23 2.14 21.08 23.04
N GLN A 24 1.12 21.89 22.84
CA GLN A 24 -0.24 21.59 23.32
C GLN A 24 -1.13 20.83 22.33
N ALA A 25 -0.69 20.57 21.10
CA ALA A 25 -1.47 19.86 20.08
C ALA A 25 -1.35 18.31 20.16
N ALA A 26 -0.28 17.78 20.76
CA ALA A 26 -0.03 16.33 20.77
C ALA A 26 -0.93 15.55 21.76
N ASP A 27 -1.45 16.19 22.80
CA ASP A 27 -2.22 15.50 23.86
C ASP A 27 -3.69 15.19 23.50
N ASN A 28 -4.16 15.59 22.30
CA ASN A 28 -5.57 15.43 21.89
C ASN A 28 -5.76 14.66 20.57
N LEU A 29 -4.73 13.99 20.05
CA LEU A 29 -4.88 13.19 18.84
C LEU A 29 -5.50 11.82 19.15
N THR A 30 -6.39 11.36 18.27
CA THR A 30 -7.00 10.03 18.39
C THR A 30 -6.00 8.97 17.93
N PRO A 31 -5.64 7.98 18.78
CA PRO A 31 -4.76 6.92 18.35
C PRO A 31 -5.46 6.02 17.31
N VAL A 32 -4.78 5.70 16.21
CA VAL A 32 -5.26 4.80 15.17
C VAL A 32 -4.11 3.88 14.76
N THR A 33 -4.34 2.58 14.79
CA THR A 33 -3.38 1.57 14.32
C THR A 33 -3.72 1.14 12.90
N LEU A 34 -2.81 1.43 11.96
CA LEU A 34 -2.85 0.96 10.58
C LEU A 34 -1.91 -0.23 10.41
N ASN A 35 -2.42 -1.37 9.96
CA ASN A 35 -1.61 -2.52 9.60
C ASN A 35 -1.53 -2.62 8.07
N GLU A 36 -0.33 -2.45 7.51
CA GLU A 36 -0.07 -2.55 6.07
C GLU A 36 0.49 -3.92 5.69
N VAL A 37 0.15 -4.40 4.50
CA VAL A 37 0.56 -5.72 3.99
C VAL A 37 2.06 -5.84 3.77
N ALA A 38 2.70 -4.75 3.38
CA ALA A 38 4.13 -4.63 3.11
C ALA A 38 4.57 -3.18 3.29
N HIS A 39 5.83 -2.98 3.69
CA HIS A 39 6.45 -1.67 3.68
C HIS A 39 7.12 -1.46 2.31
N SER A 40 6.43 -0.73 1.40
CA SER A 40 6.85 -0.64 0.00
C SER A 40 6.61 0.75 -0.58
N ILE A 41 7.56 1.25 -1.38
CA ILE A 41 7.45 2.50 -2.13
C ILE A 41 6.21 2.52 -3.05
N PHE A 42 5.64 1.36 -3.35
CA PHE A 42 4.36 1.21 -4.03
C PHE A 42 3.22 1.99 -3.35
N TYR A 43 3.34 2.27 -2.06
CA TYR A 43 2.36 3.01 -1.26
C TYR A 43 2.79 4.45 -0.97
N ALA A 44 3.58 5.06 -1.84
CA ALA A 44 4.12 6.41 -1.65
C ALA A 44 3.10 7.46 -1.18
N PRO A 45 1.85 7.55 -1.68
CA PRO A 45 0.89 8.54 -1.16
C PRO A 45 0.60 8.38 0.34
N GLN A 46 0.58 7.15 0.88
CA GLN A 46 0.42 6.90 2.32
C GLN A 46 1.60 7.47 3.11
N TYR A 47 2.83 7.23 2.64
CA TYR A 47 4.02 7.72 3.32
C TYR A 47 4.17 9.24 3.20
N VAL A 48 3.76 9.82 2.07
CA VAL A 48 3.65 11.29 1.93
C VAL A 48 2.67 11.85 2.98
N ALA A 49 1.53 11.20 3.19
CA ALA A 49 0.57 11.65 4.19
C ALA A 49 1.13 11.55 5.63
N ILE A 50 1.96 10.54 5.90
CA ILE A 50 2.64 10.36 7.18
C ILE A 50 3.72 11.44 7.37
N GLU A 51 4.65 11.58 6.44
CA GLU A 51 5.82 12.46 6.56
C GLU A 51 5.45 13.94 6.53
N ASN A 52 4.42 14.32 5.78
CA ASN A 52 3.90 15.68 5.78
C ASN A 52 2.98 15.99 6.98
N GLY A 53 2.71 15.00 7.85
CA GLY A 53 1.91 15.19 9.06
C GLY A 53 0.40 15.35 8.81
N TYR A 54 -0.12 14.95 7.64
CA TYR A 54 -1.53 15.12 7.29
C TYR A 54 -2.48 14.36 8.22
N PHE A 55 -2.06 13.21 8.76
CA PHE A 55 -2.84 12.50 9.78
C PHE A 55 -2.98 13.31 11.07
N ALA A 56 -1.89 13.94 11.53
CA ALA A 56 -1.91 14.79 12.72
C ALA A 56 -2.76 16.06 12.51
N GLU A 57 -2.75 16.64 11.30
CA GLU A 57 -3.62 17.75 10.93
C GLU A 57 -5.11 17.38 11.03
N GLU A 58 -5.45 16.14 10.70
CA GLU A 58 -6.82 15.59 10.79
C GLU A 58 -7.14 15.03 12.20
N GLY A 59 -6.27 15.24 13.19
CA GLY A 59 -6.51 14.84 14.57
C GLY A 59 -6.19 13.37 14.87
N ILE A 60 -5.40 12.69 14.04
CA ILE A 60 -5.02 11.28 14.17
C ILE A 60 -3.55 11.16 14.61
N ASN A 61 -3.31 10.35 15.65
CA ASN A 61 -1.99 9.85 16.00
C ASN A 61 -1.84 8.44 15.41
N LEU A 62 -1.26 8.36 14.21
CA LEU A 62 -1.15 7.12 13.45
C LEU A 62 0.01 6.26 13.97
N THR A 63 -0.27 4.98 14.25
CA THR A 63 0.72 3.93 14.45
C THR A 63 0.71 3.00 13.24
N LEU A 64 1.82 2.95 12.50
CA LEU A 64 1.97 2.04 11.36
C LEU A 64 2.63 0.74 11.80
N VAL A 65 2.05 -0.39 11.39
CA VAL A 65 2.55 -1.75 11.63
C VAL A 65 2.58 -2.49 10.30
N THR A 66 3.67 -3.19 10.00
CA THR A 66 3.76 -4.02 8.79
C THR A 66 3.46 -5.48 9.12
N GLY A 67 2.43 -6.05 8.49
CA GLY A 67 1.97 -7.43 8.72
C GLY A 67 2.75 -8.50 7.95
N PHE A 68 3.38 -8.14 6.82
CA PHE A 68 4.07 -9.09 5.92
C PHE A 68 3.16 -10.21 5.40
N GLY A 69 2.01 -9.84 4.89
CA GLY A 69 1.03 -10.74 4.26
C GLY A 69 -0.40 -10.31 4.49
N ALA A 70 -1.26 -10.46 3.49
CA ALA A 70 -2.67 -10.03 3.56
C ALA A 70 -3.46 -10.81 4.62
N ASP A 71 -3.17 -12.11 4.78
CA ASP A 71 -3.76 -12.97 5.81
C ASP A 71 -3.45 -12.49 7.24
N LYS A 72 -2.24 -11.95 7.47
CA LYS A 72 -1.84 -11.42 8.78
C LYS A 72 -2.52 -10.08 9.05
N VAL A 73 -2.60 -9.19 8.06
CA VAL A 73 -3.33 -7.93 8.17
C VAL A 73 -4.81 -8.19 8.44
N ALA A 74 -5.44 -9.08 7.68
CA ALA A 74 -6.83 -9.48 7.89
C ALA A 74 -7.06 -10.05 9.28
N THR A 75 -6.13 -10.88 9.79
CA THR A 75 -6.18 -11.41 11.15
C THR A 75 -6.11 -10.30 12.21
N ALA A 76 -5.17 -9.34 12.06
CA ALA A 76 -5.04 -8.21 12.98
C ALA A 76 -6.30 -7.33 13.00
N LEU A 77 -6.95 -7.14 11.85
CA LEU A 77 -8.22 -6.44 11.75
C LEU A 77 -9.35 -7.18 12.49
N VAL A 78 -9.55 -8.45 12.18
CA VAL A 78 -10.65 -9.25 12.76
C VAL A 78 -10.46 -9.44 14.26
N SER A 79 -9.22 -9.57 14.75
CA SER A 79 -8.92 -9.67 16.19
C SER A 79 -9.03 -8.34 16.93
N GLY A 80 -9.03 -7.20 16.24
CA GLY A 80 -9.04 -5.86 16.84
C GLY A 80 -7.65 -5.38 17.29
N GLU A 81 -6.57 -6.03 16.87
CA GLU A 81 -5.20 -5.56 17.06
C GLU A 81 -4.87 -4.36 16.17
N ALA A 82 -5.55 -4.23 15.03
CA ALA A 82 -5.50 -3.07 14.16
C ALA A 82 -6.90 -2.47 13.99
N ASP A 83 -6.96 -1.14 13.87
CA ASP A 83 -8.19 -0.40 13.57
C ASP A 83 -8.47 -0.42 12.08
N ILE A 84 -7.43 -0.22 11.26
CA ILE A 84 -7.47 -0.15 9.81
C ILE A 84 -6.45 -1.14 9.23
N GLY A 85 -6.85 -1.89 8.21
CA GLY A 85 -5.98 -2.76 7.43
C GLY A 85 -5.77 -2.19 6.03
N PHE A 86 -4.55 -2.30 5.52
CA PHE A 86 -4.20 -1.93 4.16
C PHE A 86 -3.56 -3.12 3.45
N MET A 87 -4.29 -3.71 2.52
CA MET A 87 -3.92 -4.99 1.89
C MET A 87 -4.60 -5.17 0.54
N GLY A 88 -4.36 -6.29 -0.09
CA GLY A 88 -5.07 -6.68 -1.30
C GLY A 88 -6.60 -6.67 -1.08
N SER A 89 -7.31 -6.10 -2.03
CA SER A 89 -8.77 -5.87 -1.91
C SER A 89 -9.59 -7.17 -1.91
N GLU A 90 -9.02 -8.29 -2.37
CA GLU A 90 -9.61 -9.63 -2.33
C GLU A 90 -9.87 -10.13 -0.89
N SER A 91 -9.09 -9.67 0.07
CA SER A 91 -9.20 -10.11 1.47
C SER A 91 -10.58 -9.83 2.06
N SER A 92 -11.25 -8.76 1.64
CA SER A 92 -12.62 -8.45 2.07
C SER A 92 -13.60 -9.54 1.63
N ILE A 93 -13.44 -10.06 0.41
CA ILE A 93 -14.27 -11.14 -0.15
C ILE A 93 -14.04 -12.44 0.62
N TYR A 94 -12.77 -12.79 0.87
CA TYR A 94 -12.44 -14.01 1.63
C TYR A 94 -12.99 -13.99 3.05
N ILE A 95 -12.87 -12.86 3.76
CA ILE A 95 -13.41 -12.70 5.12
C ILE A 95 -14.93 -12.74 5.13
N TYR A 96 -15.59 -12.09 4.15
CA TYR A 96 -17.05 -12.11 4.03
C TYR A 96 -17.61 -13.53 3.95
N HIS A 97 -16.97 -14.40 3.16
CA HIS A 97 -17.37 -15.80 3.04
C HIS A 97 -17.05 -16.67 4.27
N GLN A 98 -16.15 -16.21 5.13
CA GLN A 98 -15.79 -16.95 6.35
C GLN A 98 -16.58 -16.53 7.59
N ASN A 99 -16.89 -15.23 7.73
CA ASN A 99 -17.55 -14.69 8.93
C ASN A 99 -18.46 -13.51 8.57
N PRO A 100 -19.69 -13.76 8.20
CA PRO A 100 -20.61 -12.71 7.75
C PRO A 100 -21.17 -11.81 8.85
N GLU A 101 -20.89 -12.05 10.16
CA GLU A 101 -21.43 -11.24 11.26
C GLU A 101 -20.65 -9.93 11.47
N ASP A 102 -19.32 -9.95 11.36
CA ASP A 102 -18.46 -8.75 11.44
C ASP A 102 -17.32 -8.84 10.42
N TYR A 103 -17.69 -8.84 9.16
CA TYR A 103 -16.77 -8.86 8.03
C TYR A 103 -16.05 -7.52 7.85
N ILE A 104 -15.06 -7.49 6.98
CA ILE A 104 -14.32 -6.26 6.65
C ILE A 104 -14.90 -5.58 5.42
N VAL A 105 -14.93 -4.24 5.46
CA VAL A 105 -15.45 -3.37 4.40
C VAL A 105 -14.34 -2.46 3.91
N ASN A 106 -14.15 -2.38 2.59
CA ASN A 106 -13.22 -1.45 1.96
C ASN A 106 -13.84 -0.05 1.96
N PHE A 107 -13.07 0.98 2.33
CA PHE A 107 -13.56 2.35 2.36
C PHE A 107 -12.70 3.34 1.56
N ALA A 108 -11.52 2.90 1.11
CA ALA A 108 -10.62 3.71 0.29
C ALA A 108 -9.72 2.79 -0.56
N GLN A 109 -9.52 3.12 -1.84
CA GLN A 109 -8.62 2.41 -2.75
C GLN A 109 -7.44 3.32 -3.10
N LEU A 110 -6.20 2.86 -2.82
CA LEU A 110 -4.99 3.64 -3.09
C LEU A 110 -4.43 3.40 -4.50
N THR A 111 -4.29 2.13 -4.87
CA THR A 111 -3.62 1.72 -6.11
C THR A 111 -4.60 1.16 -7.12
N GLN A 112 -4.37 1.50 -8.40
CA GLN A 112 -5.22 1.09 -9.51
C GLN A 112 -4.49 0.22 -10.54
N ARG A 113 -3.22 -0.16 -10.26
CA ARG A 113 -2.42 -1.08 -11.06
C ARG A 113 -1.65 -2.02 -10.15
N ALA A 114 -1.20 -3.15 -10.69
CA ALA A 114 -0.30 -4.03 -9.96
C ALA A 114 1.06 -3.35 -9.72
N GLY A 115 1.61 -3.58 -8.54
CA GLY A 115 2.90 -3.02 -8.13
C GLY A 115 4.10 -3.92 -8.43
N ASN A 116 3.86 -5.06 -9.06
CA ASN A 116 4.89 -6.05 -9.34
C ASN A 116 5.52 -5.86 -10.72
N PHE A 117 6.74 -6.37 -10.81
CA PHE A 117 7.50 -6.46 -12.04
C PHE A 117 7.87 -7.92 -12.29
N LEU A 118 7.94 -8.29 -13.56
CA LEU A 118 8.53 -9.55 -13.98
C LEU A 118 10.04 -9.35 -14.14
N VAL A 119 10.82 -10.11 -13.40
CA VAL A 119 12.28 -10.07 -13.42
C VAL A 119 12.77 -11.36 -14.06
N SER A 120 13.56 -11.27 -15.12
CA SER A 120 14.19 -12.42 -15.77
C SER A 120 15.60 -12.66 -15.21
N ARG A 121 16.08 -13.89 -15.29
CA ARG A 121 17.44 -14.25 -14.90
C ARG A 121 18.49 -13.75 -15.90
N GLU A 122 18.14 -13.76 -17.16
CA GLU A 122 19.00 -13.35 -18.26
C GLU A 122 18.49 -12.05 -18.89
N PRO A 123 19.35 -11.19 -19.43
CA PRO A 123 18.92 -9.97 -20.09
C PRO A 123 18.09 -10.27 -21.33
N MET A 124 16.97 -9.54 -21.50
CA MET A 124 16.06 -9.66 -22.64
C MET A 124 15.73 -8.26 -23.18
N ASP A 125 16.25 -7.90 -24.34
CA ASP A 125 16.06 -6.57 -24.94
C ASP A 125 14.64 -6.37 -25.50
N ASP A 126 13.99 -7.46 -25.97
CA ASP A 126 12.68 -7.43 -26.63
C ASP A 126 11.77 -8.52 -26.00
N PHE A 127 11.49 -8.41 -24.69
CA PHE A 127 10.60 -9.36 -24.01
C PHE A 127 9.18 -9.35 -24.59
N SER A 128 8.65 -10.53 -24.84
CA SER A 128 7.23 -10.76 -25.12
C SER A 128 6.66 -11.81 -24.16
N TRP A 129 5.35 -11.75 -23.86
CA TRP A 129 4.72 -12.73 -22.96
C TRP A 129 4.85 -14.16 -23.49
N GLU A 130 5.02 -14.40 -24.80
CA GLU A 130 5.26 -15.74 -25.35
C GLU A 130 6.58 -16.36 -24.87
N ASP A 131 7.57 -15.53 -24.48
CA ASP A 131 8.89 -16.01 -24.03
C ASP A 131 8.84 -16.73 -22.68
N ILE A 132 7.72 -16.57 -21.93
CA ILE A 132 7.54 -17.23 -20.63
C ILE A 132 7.11 -18.70 -20.76
N LYS A 133 6.70 -19.17 -21.95
CA LYS A 133 6.27 -20.53 -22.19
C LYS A 133 7.42 -21.53 -22.01
N GLY A 134 7.16 -22.62 -21.30
CA GLY A 134 8.16 -23.66 -21.01
C GLY A 134 9.13 -23.31 -19.89
N THR A 135 9.00 -22.15 -19.24
CA THR A 135 9.91 -21.68 -18.20
C THR A 135 9.43 -22.02 -16.78
N TYR A 136 10.32 -21.82 -15.80
CA TYR A 136 10.05 -21.92 -14.37
C TYR A 136 10.01 -20.54 -13.75
N VAL A 137 8.87 -20.19 -13.12
CA VAL A 137 8.59 -18.84 -12.60
C VAL A 137 8.25 -18.90 -11.11
N LEU A 138 8.83 -18.02 -10.30
CA LEU A 138 8.33 -17.74 -8.95
C LEU A 138 7.19 -16.73 -9.07
N GLY A 139 5.94 -17.20 -9.04
CA GLY A 139 4.76 -16.43 -9.45
C GLY A 139 4.01 -15.74 -8.32
N GLY A 140 4.56 -15.72 -7.10
CA GLY A 140 3.86 -15.25 -5.91
C GLY A 140 3.04 -16.33 -5.23
N ARG A 141 2.64 -16.09 -3.96
CA ARG A 141 1.90 -17.06 -3.15
C ARG A 141 0.47 -17.24 -3.66
N LYS A 142 0.00 -18.49 -3.71
CA LYS A 142 -1.35 -18.82 -4.18
C LYS A 142 -2.42 -18.09 -3.37
N GLY A 143 -3.38 -17.50 -4.07
CA GLY A 143 -4.52 -16.78 -3.50
C GLY A 143 -4.27 -15.30 -3.16
N ASP A 144 -3.04 -14.82 -3.33
CA ASP A 144 -2.68 -13.42 -3.17
C ASP A 144 -2.76 -12.66 -4.51
N MET A 145 -2.99 -11.34 -4.47
CA MET A 145 -3.09 -10.51 -5.69
C MET A 145 -1.91 -10.64 -6.65
N PRO A 146 -0.64 -10.72 -6.21
CA PRO A 146 0.49 -10.91 -7.13
C PRO A 146 0.32 -12.10 -8.06
N GLN A 147 0.01 -13.27 -7.50
CA GLN A 147 -0.20 -14.50 -8.26
C GLN A 147 -1.41 -14.40 -9.18
N MET A 148 -2.54 -13.94 -8.66
CA MET A 148 -3.79 -13.90 -9.43
C MET A 148 -3.69 -12.92 -10.61
N VAL A 149 -3.09 -11.75 -10.42
CA VAL A 149 -2.87 -10.77 -11.50
C VAL A 149 -1.86 -11.29 -12.52
N PHE A 150 -0.80 -11.98 -12.08
CA PHE A 150 0.14 -12.61 -13.00
C PHE A 150 -0.54 -13.64 -13.90
N GLU A 151 -1.33 -14.54 -13.33
CA GLU A 151 -2.11 -15.52 -14.12
C GLU A 151 -3.17 -14.86 -15.02
N PHE A 152 -3.82 -13.79 -14.55
CA PHE A 152 -4.73 -12.98 -15.38
C PHE A 152 -4.02 -12.42 -16.62
N ILE A 153 -2.80 -11.90 -16.46
CA ILE A 153 -1.99 -11.40 -17.58
C ILE A 153 -1.64 -12.54 -18.54
N LEU A 154 -1.23 -13.71 -18.03
CA LEU A 154 -0.93 -14.88 -18.87
C LEU A 154 -2.14 -15.27 -19.73
N LYS A 155 -3.31 -15.42 -19.10
CA LYS A 155 -4.57 -15.76 -19.80
C LYS A 155 -4.96 -14.70 -20.83
N LYS A 156 -4.80 -13.41 -20.51
CA LYS A 156 -5.04 -12.29 -21.44
C LYS A 156 -4.14 -12.36 -22.68
N ASN A 157 -2.96 -12.98 -22.56
CA ASN A 157 -2.02 -13.23 -23.66
C ASN A 157 -2.17 -14.63 -24.27
N ASN A 158 -3.26 -15.36 -24.00
CA ASN A 158 -3.54 -16.71 -24.47
C ASN A 158 -2.47 -17.75 -24.02
N ILE A 159 -1.97 -17.60 -22.79
CA ILE A 159 -1.04 -18.53 -22.14
C ILE A 159 -1.79 -19.21 -21.02
N ASP A 160 -1.77 -20.53 -21.02
CA ASP A 160 -2.37 -21.34 -19.95
C ASP A 160 -1.38 -21.48 -18.78
N PRO A 161 -1.67 -20.87 -17.59
CA PRO A 161 -0.76 -20.91 -16.44
C PRO A 161 -0.45 -22.33 -15.96
N ALA A 162 -1.35 -23.29 -16.20
CA ALA A 162 -1.18 -24.68 -15.75
C ALA A 162 -0.49 -25.58 -16.77
N ALA A 163 -0.56 -25.23 -18.06
CA ALA A 163 -0.08 -26.09 -19.14
C ALA A 163 1.18 -25.57 -19.82
N ASP A 164 1.33 -24.25 -19.95
CA ASP A 164 2.36 -23.63 -20.78
C ASP A 164 3.68 -23.31 -20.04
N LEU A 165 3.67 -23.30 -18.68
CA LEU A 165 4.84 -23.00 -17.86
C LEU A 165 4.74 -23.68 -16.50
N THR A 166 5.82 -23.57 -15.69
CA THR A 166 5.80 -24.04 -14.29
C THR A 166 5.82 -22.84 -13.37
N ILE A 167 4.76 -22.64 -12.56
CA ILE A 167 4.66 -21.55 -11.59
C ILE A 167 4.81 -22.09 -10.18
N ASP A 168 5.83 -21.67 -9.43
CA ASP A 168 5.94 -21.93 -8.01
C ASP A 168 5.15 -20.86 -7.23
N GLN A 169 4.15 -21.31 -6.51
CA GLN A 169 3.24 -20.48 -5.71
C GLN A 169 3.42 -20.75 -4.20
N SER A 170 4.51 -21.41 -3.81
CA SER A 170 4.76 -21.83 -2.43
C SER A 170 5.62 -20.85 -1.63
N ILE A 171 6.23 -19.85 -2.31
CA ILE A 171 7.17 -18.92 -1.68
C ILE A 171 6.39 -17.81 -0.98
N ASP A 172 6.70 -17.61 0.31
CA ASP A 172 6.11 -16.55 1.11
C ASP A 172 6.47 -15.15 0.60
N PHE A 173 5.53 -14.22 0.79
CA PHE A 173 5.70 -12.81 0.47
C PHE A 173 6.98 -12.24 1.11
N GLY A 174 7.76 -11.50 0.33
CA GLY A 174 9.03 -10.90 0.77
C GLY A 174 10.23 -11.86 0.76
N SER A 175 10.03 -13.14 0.35
CA SER A 175 11.12 -14.13 0.24
C SER A 175 11.46 -14.51 -1.20
N THR A 176 10.71 -13.98 -2.18
CA THR A 176 10.82 -14.36 -3.59
C THR A 176 12.16 -13.98 -4.20
N ALA A 177 12.68 -12.78 -3.96
CA ALA A 177 14.00 -12.34 -4.46
C ALA A 177 15.15 -13.21 -3.93
N ALA A 178 15.13 -13.54 -2.62
CA ALA A 178 16.13 -14.43 -2.02
C ALA A 178 16.00 -15.87 -2.56
N ALA A 179 14.79 -16.36 -2.77
CA ALA A 179 14.56 -17.65 -3.40
C ALA A 179 15.02 -17.66 -4.86
N PHE A 180 14.76 -16.59 -5.61
CA PHE A 180 15.21 -16.43 -6.98
C PHE A 180 16.74 -16.48 -7.10
N THR A 181 17.47 -15.74 -6.28
CA THR A 181 18.95 -15.80 -6.26
C THR A 181 19.49 -17.16 -5.87
N GLY A 182 18.78 -17.90 -5.02
CA GLY A 182 19.18 -19.22 -4.49
C GLY A 182 18.76 -20.42 -5.33
N ASN A 183 17.95 -20.25 -6.37
CA ASN A 183 17.42 -21.35 -7.19
C ASN A 183 17.72 -21.17 -8.69
N ASN A 184 17.06 -21.92 -9.55
CA ASN A 184 17.21 -21.91 -11.01
C ASN A 184 15.94 -21.46 -11.75
N ALA A 185 15.06 -20.70 -11.12
CA ALA A 185 13.91 -20.12 -11.79
C ALA A 185 14.38 -19.17 -12.91
N ASP A 186 13.67 -19.19 -14.02
CA ASP A 186 13.97 -18.32 -15.17
C ASP A 186 13.44 -16.91 -14.92
N PHE A 187 12.30 -16.81 -14.21
CA PHE A 187 11.65 -15.54 -13.87
C PHE A 187 11.17 -15.52 -12.42
N THR A 188 10.99 -14.31 -11.89
CA THR A 188 10.32 -14.06 -10.62
C THR A 188 9.41 -12.85 -10.71
N VAL A 189 8.32 -12.85 -9.94
CA VAL A 189 7.40 -11.72 -9.78
C VAL A 189 7.79 -10.97 -8.50
N GLU A 190 8.31 -9.76 -8.65
CA GLU A 190 8.88 -8.98 -7.55
C GLU A 190 8.20 -7.63 -7.36
N PHE A 191 8.14 -7.18 -6.11
CA PHE A 191 7.85 -5.79 -5.76
C PHE A 191 9.14 -4.97 -5.70
N GLU A 192 8.98 -3.65 -5.74
CA GLU A 192 10.05 -2.74 -5.37
C GLU A 192 10.16 -2.59 -3.82
N PRO A 193 11.35 -2.50 -3.25
CA PRO A 193 12.65 -2.29 -3.92
C PRO A 193 13.35 -3.57 -4.41
N SER A 194 12.78 -4.76 -4.21
CA SER A 194 13.47 -6.02 -4.53
C SER A 194 13.76 -6.19 -6.02
N ALA A 195 12.88 -5.74 -6.90
CA ALA A 195 13.12 -5.79 -8.36
C ALA A 195 14.35 -4.96 -8.74
N THR A 196 14.45 -3.73 -8.26
CA THR A 196 15.62 -2.86 -8.47
C THR A 196 16.88 -3.44 -7.84
N ALA A 197 16.81 -4.02 -6.63
CA ALA A 197 17.95 -4.64 -5.99
C ALA A 197 18.52 -5.81 -6.81
N LEU A 198 17.68 -6.66 -7.38
CA LEU A 198 18.11 -7.74 -8.28
C LEU A 198 18.83 -7.20 -9.53
N GLU A 199 18.36 -6.07 -10.09
CA GLU A 199 19.04 -5.40 -11.21
C GLU A 199 20.42 -4.86 -10.80
N ASP A 200 20.49 -4.13 -9.71
CA ASP A 200 21.72 -3.47 -9.22
C ASP A 200 22.77 -4.50 -8.81
N GLU A 201 22.36 -5.67 -8.31
CA GLU A 201 23.24 -6.80 -8.01
C GLU A 201 23.63 -7.62 -9.26
N GLY A 202 23.03 -7.35 -10.43
CA GLY A 202 23.20 -8.15 -11.64
C GLY A 202 22.68 -9.59 -11.50
N ALA A 203 21.74 -9.82 -10.57
CA ALA A 203 21.12 -11.11 -10.30
C ALA A 203 19.84 -11.33 -11.11
N GLY A 204 19.28 -10.27 -11.72
CA GLY A 204 18.08 -10.31 -12.55
C GLY A 204 17.91 -9.03 -13.35
N TYR A 205 16.94 -9.03 -14.25
CA TYR A 205 16.63 -7.93 -15.17
C TYR A 205 15.11 -7.71 -15.20
N VAL A 206 14.65 -6.51 -14.90
CA VAL A 206 13.23 -6.16 -15.05
C VAL A 206 12.88 -6.13 -16.52
N VAL A 207 11.97 -7.01 -16.96
CA VAL A 207 11.57 -7.18 -18.35
C VAL A 207 10.15 -6.71 -18.63
N ALA A 208 9.27 -6.67 -17.63
CA ALA A 208 7.91 -6.17 -17.79
C ALA A 208 7.33 -5.62 -16.47
N SER A 209 6.46 -4.60 -16.59
CA SER A 209 5.57 -4.17 -15.53
C SER A 209 4.26 -4.99 -15.56
N LEU A 210 3.92 -5.65 -14.46
CA LEU A 210 2.62 -6.29 -14.35
C LEU A 210 1.50 -5.24 -14.28
N GLY A 211 1.80 -4.05 -13.76
CA GLY A 211 0.85 -2.94 -13.71
C GLY A 211 0.44 -2.42 -15.08
N GLU A 212 1.36 -2.35 -16.03
CA GLU A 212 1.05 -2.02 -17.42
C GLU A 212 0.32 -3.16 -18.13
N ALA A 213 0.80 -4.39 -17.96
CA ALA A 213 0.27 -5.56 -18.65
C ALA A 213 -1.15 -5.92 -18.21
N SER A 214 -1.47 -5.81 -16.90
CA SER A 214 -2.83 -6.06 -16.38
C SER A 214 -3.82 -4.99 -16.81
N GLY A 215 -3.37 -3.75 -16.95
CA GLY A 215 -4.22 -2.58 -17.02
C GLY A 215 -4.67 -2.13 -15.63
N TYR A 216 -5.79 -1.41 -15.54
CA TYR A 216 -6.34 -0.97 -14.26
C TYR A 216 -6.97 -2.15 -13.52
N VAL A 217 -6.44 -2.45 -12.34
CA VAL A 217 -6.96 -3.45 -11.42
C VAL A 217 -6.99 -2.87 -10.00
N PRO A 218 -8.02 -3.15 -9.18
CA PRO A 218 -8.11 -2.63 -7.81
C PRO A 218 -7.17 -3.45 -6.92
N TYR A 219 -5.89 -3.02 -6.84
CA TYR A 219 -4.84 -3.85 -6.25
C TYR A 219 -4.82 -3.80 -4.73
N THR A 220 -4.78 -2.60 -4.11
CA THR A 220 -4.79 -2.45 -2.66
C THR A 220 -5.84 -1.44 -2.19
N ALA A 221 -6.48 -1.76 -1.07
CA ALA A 221 -7.50 -0.95 -0.45
C ALA A 221 -7.35 -0.91 1.08
N TYR A 222 -7.87 0.16 1.68
CA TYR A 222 -8.03 0.28 3.13
C TYR A 222 -9.36 -0.31 3.54
N SER A 223 -9.31 -1.16 4.56
CA SER A 223 -10.48 -1.88 5.06
C SER A 223 -10.58 -1.75 6.57
N VAL A 224 -11.80 -1.82 7.06
CA VAL A 224 -12.13 -1.86 8.49
C VAL A 224 -13.19 -2.91 8.74
N ARG A 225 -13.35 -3.33 10.01
CA ARG A 225 -14.51 -4.14 10.41
C ARG A 225 -15.80 -3.34 10.20
N GLN A 226 -16.88 -4.03 9.85
CA GLN A 226 -18.22 -3.42 9.69
C GLN A 226 -18.68 -2.72 10.97
N SER A 227 -18.38 -3.30 12.14
CA SER A 227 -18.64 -2.67 13.45
C SER A 227 -17.88 -1.35 13.61
N TYR A 228 -16.58 -1.33 13.31
CA TYR A 228 -15.73 -0.13 13.40
C TYR A 228 -16.20 0.99 12.45
N LEU A 229 -16.62 0.63 11.22
CA LEU A 229 -17.15 1.57 10.25
C LEU A 229 -18.41 2.30 10.79
N SER A 230 -19.25 1.59 11.53
CA SER A 230 -20.47 2.13 12.11
C SER A 230 -20.22 2.96 13.38
N GLU A 231 -19.21 2.61 14.17
CA GLU A 231 -18.91 3.21 15.47
C GLU A 231 -18.01 4.44 15.37
N HIS A 232 -17.13 4.52 14.31
CA HIS A 232 -16.09 5.54 14.19
C HIS A 232 -16.06 6.26 12.82
N PRO A 233 -17.21 6.69 12.27
CA PRO A 233 -17.24 7.30 10.95
C PRO A 233 -16.44 8.60 10.85
N GLU A 234 -16.30 9.35 11.95
CA GLU A 234 -15.50 10.58 12.01
C GLU A 234 -14.00 10.29 11.88
N ILE A 235 -13.51 9.19 12.47
CA ILE A 235 -12.11 8.76 12.35
C ILE A 235 -11.81 8.35 10.91
N LEU A 236 -12.71 7.59 10.29
CA LEU A 236 -12.55 7.15 8.91
C LEU A 236 -12.57 8.33 7.93
N GLN A 237 -13.41 9.35 8.18
CA GLN A 237 -13.39 10.56 7.35
C GLN A 237 -12.07 11.32 7.50
N ALA A 238 -11.59 11.52 8.73
CA ALA A 238 -10.31 12.17 9.02
C ALA A 238 -9.14 11.41 8.38
N PHE A 239 -9.11 10.08 8.51
CA PHE A 239 -8.11 9.22 7.90
C PHE A 239 -8.12 9.35 6.37
N THR A 240 -9.30 9.30 5.76
CA THR A 240 -9.46 9.40 4.30
C THR A 240 -9.07 10.79 3.78
N ASN A 241 -9.38 11.87 4.53
CA ASN A 241 -8.94 13.22 4.19
C ASN A 241 -7.41 13.32 4.18
N ALA A 242 -6.73 12.76 5.18
CA ALA A 242 -5.27 12.75 5.24
C ALA A 242 -4.65 11.99 4.06
N LEU A 243 -5.20 10.83 3.70
CA LEU A 243 -4.76 10.07 2.54
C LEU A 243 -4.98 10.84 1.23
N GLN A 244 -6.13 11.51 1.05
CA GLN A 244 -6.40 12.29 -0.16
C GLN A 244 -5.37 13.41 -0.33
N LYS A 245 -4.99 14.11 0.76
CA LYS A 245 -3.88 15.08 0.70
C LYS A 245 -2.57 14.44 0.22
N GLY A 246 -2.28 13.21 0.62
CA GLY A 246 -1.13 12.44 0.13
C GLY A 246 -1.23 12.12 -1.37
N MET A 247 -2.42 11.75 -1.85
CA MET A 247 -2.70 11.53 -3.27
C MET A 247 -2.51 12.82 -4.08
N ASP A 248 -3.11 13.92 -3.61
CA ASP A 248 -3.02 15.26 -4.25
C ASP A 248 -1.56 15.74 -4.34
N TYR A 249 -0.76 15.44 -3.30
CA TYR A 249 0.65 15.75 -3.30
C TYR A 249 1.38 14.98 -4.40
N VAL A 250 1.19 13.67 -4.47
CA VAL A 250 1.85 12.80 -5.47
C VAL A 250 1.48 13.23 -6.89
N GLN A 251 0.23 13.62 -7.15
CA GLN A 251 -0.20 14.07 -8.46
C GLN A 251 0.37 15.44 -8.88
N SER A 252 0.70 16.28 -7.90
CA SER A 252 1.15 17.66 -8.16
C SER A 252 2.68 17.86 -8.08
N HIS A 253 3.43 16.83 -7.72
CA HIS A 253 4.88 16.90 -7.52
C HIS A 253 5.63 15.89 -8.40
N THR A 254 6.91 16.19 -8.64
CA THR A 254 7.80 15.31 -9.42
C THR A 254 8.18 14.06 -8.61
N PRO A 255 8.55 12.96 -9.27
CA PRO A 255 9.06 11.77 -8.59
C PRO A 255 10.22 12.04 -7.62
N GLU A 256 11.11 12.99 -7.95
CA GLU A 256 12.22 13.37 -7.07
C GLU A 256 11.73 14.09 -5.80
N GLU A 257 10.72 14.96 -5.91
CA GLU A 257 10.11 15.63 -4.75
C GLU A 257 9.38 14.63 -3.86
N ILE A 258 8.65 13.70 -4.45
CA ILE A 258 7.98 12.60 -3.73
C ILE A 258 9.01 11.73 -3.01
N ALA A 259 10.07 11.31 -3.70
CA ALA A 259 11.14 10.49 -3.14
C ALA A 259 11.80 11.14 -1.91
N LYS A 260 12.05 12.46 -1.96
CA LYS A 260 12.61 13.21 -0.83
C LYS A 260 11.69 13.21 0.39
N VAL A 261 10.38 13.30 0.19
CA VAL A 261 9.42 13.27 1.29
C VAL A 261 9.36 11.91 1.95
N ILE A 262 9.32 10.83 1.15
CA ILE A 262 9.18 9.48 1.70
C ILE A 262 10.50 8.83 2.14
N GLN A 263 11.66 9.43 1.85
CA GLN A 263 12.98 8.90 2.20
C GLN A 263 13.12 8.48 3.67
N PRO A 264 12.57 9.20 4.69
CA PRO A 264 12.65 8.77 6.08
C PRO A 264 11.98 7.42 6.37
N GLN A 265 11.06 6.98 5.53
CA GLN A 265 10.42 5.65 5.63
C GLN A 265 11.31 4.53 5.07
N PHE A 266 12.33 4.85 4.26
CA PHE A 266 13.19 3.91 3.56
C PHE A 266 14.67 4.22 3.78
N GLU A 267 15.09 4.30 5.06
CA GLU A 267 16.44 4.74 5.46
C GLU A 267 17.58 3.88 4.88
N GLU A 268 17.30 2.60 4.56
CA GLU A 268 18.28 1.68 3.99
C GLU A 268 18.43 1.82 2.47
N THR A 269 17.57 2.62 1.81
CA THR A 269 17.58 2.84 0.36
C THR A 269 18.02 4.26 0.06
N ASP A 270 18.98 4.43 -0.84
CA ASP A 270 19.45 5.77 -1.21
C ASP A 270 18.40 6.53 -2.04
N LEU A 271 18.51 7.86 -2.04
CA LEU A 271 17.52 8.73 -2.69
C LEU A 271 17.44 8.52 -4.21
N GLU A 272 18.53 8.15 -4.87
CA GLU A 272 18.55 7.89 -6.31
C GLU A 272 17.71 6.65 -6.64
N THR A 273 17.89 5.58 -5.87
CA THR A 273 17.10 4.35 -5.98
C THR A 273 15.62 4.59 -5.66
N ILE A 274 15.29 5.32 -4.59
CA ILE A 274 13.90 5.69 -4.27
C ILE A 274 13.28 6.48 -5.43
N THR A 275 14.02 7.45 -6.00
CA THR A 275 13.55 8.25 -7.13
C THR A 275 13.30 7.40 -8.36
N LYS A 276 14.19 6.45 -8.69
CA LYS A 276 14.01 5.48 -9.78
C LYS A 276 12.72 4.69 -9.62
N ILE A 277 12.47 4.17 -8.42
CA ILE A 277 11.28 3.36 -8.09
C ILE A 277 10.00 4.21 -8.16
N VAL A 278 10.00 5.39 -7.54
CA VAL A 278 8.86 6.32 -7.61
C VAL A 278 8.54 6.68 -9.06
N THR A 279 9.57 6.92 -9.89
CA THR A 279 9.40 7.22 -11.31
C THR A 279 8.70 6.07 -12.04
N ARG A 280 9.10 4.81 -11.82
CA ARG A 280 8.45 3.63 -12.40
C ARG A 280 6.96 3.57 -12.05
N TYR A 281 6.61 3.78 -10.75
CA TYR A 281 5.21 3.77 -10.30
C TYR A 281 4.41 4.96 -10.81
N TYR A 282 5.05 6.12 -10.92
CA TYR A 282 4.42 7.33 -11.45
C TYR A 282 4.12 7.18 -12.95
N GLU A 283 5.08 6.73 -13.74
CA GLU A 283 4.94 6.56 -15.20
C GLU A 283 3.92 5.50 -15.59
N GLN A 284 3.79 4.43 -14.81
CA GLN A 284 2.75 3.41 -15.04
C GLN A 284 1.36 3.82 -14.52
N ASP A 285 1.18 5.04 -13.97
CA ASP A 285 -0.11 5.52 -13.44
C ASP A 285 -0.67 4.60 -12.32
N THR A 286 0.19 4.32 -11.33
CA THR A 286 -0.13 3.40 -10.24
C THR A 286 -1.21 3.90 -9.31
N TRP A 287 -1.21 5.20 -9.01
CA TRP A 287 -2.04 5.81 -7.99
C TRP A 287 -3.23 6.51 -8.61
N LYS A 288 -4.39 6.36 -7.98
CA LYS A 288 -5.64 6.99 -8.42
C LYS A 288 -5.62 8.51 -8.20
N ASP A 289 -6.50 9.21 -8.91
CA ASP A 289 -6.75 10.64 -8.65
C ASP A 289 -7.50 10.86 -7.33
N ASN A 290 -8.29 9.87 -6.91
CA ASN A 290 -9.05 9.88 -5.67
C ASN A 290 -9.15 8.47 -5.10
N LEU A 291 -9.61 8.37 -3.86
CA LEU A 291 -9.67 7.12 -3.11
C LEU A 291 -10.96 6.31 -3.32
N VAL A 292 -11.84 6.73 -4.23
CA VAL A 292 -13.12 6.02 -4.47
C VAL A 292 -12.86 4.64 -5.07
N PHE A 293 -13.36 3.60 -4.40
CA PHE A 293 -13.33 2.23 -4.92
C PHE A 293 -14.62 1.97 -5.72
N GLU A 294 -14.53 2.09 -7.01
CA GLU A 294 -15.68 2.04 -7.91
C GLU A 294 -16.18 0.61 -8.15
N LYS A 295 -17.47 0.51 -8.48
CA LYS A 295 -18.13 -0.79 -8.68
C LYS A 295 -17.50 -1.59 -9.81
N GLU A 296 -17.16 -0.94 -10.91
CA GLU A 296 -16.54 -1.58 -12.07
C GLU A 296 -15.18 -2.21 -11.70
N SER A 297 -14.43 -1.56 -10.82
CA SER A 297 -13.17 -2.09 -10.28
C SER A 297 -13.41 -3.30 -9.39
N PHE A 298 -14.44 -3.27 -8.55
CA PHE A 298 -14.79 -4.41 -7.70
C PHE A 298 -15.31 -5.60 -8.52
N ASP A 299 -16.09 -5.36 -9.55
CA ASP A 299 -16.55 -6.40 -10.47
C ASP A 299 -15.36 -7.04 -11.22
N LEU A 300 -14.37 -6.24 -11.64
CA LEU A 300 -13.13 -6.75 -12.24
C LEU A 300 -12.33 -7.61 -11.24
N LEU A 301 -12.23 -7.19 -9.98
CA LEU A 301 -11.59 -7.98 -8.93
C LEU A 301 -12.23 -9.37 -8.82
N GLN A 302 -13.56 -9.44 -8.77
CA GLN A 302 -14.28 -10.70 -8.70
C GLN A 302 -14.05 -11.58 -9.95
N ASN A 303 -13.96 -10.99 -11.14
CA ASN A 303 -13.60 -11.70 -12.36
C ASN A 303 -12.19 -12.33 -12.25
N ILE A 304 -11.21 -11.57 -11.74
CA ILE A 304 -9.83 -12.06 -11.54
C ILE A 304 -9.82 -13.24 -10.57
N LEU A 305 -10.52 -13.12 -9.44
CA LEU A 305 -10.64 -14.20 -8.46
C LEU A 305 -11.34 -15.44 -9.06
N GLN A 306 -12.39 -15.24 -9.85
CA GLN A 306 -13.10 -16.33 -10.50
C GLN A 306 -12.21 -17.05 -11.52
N GLU A 307 -11.45 -16.33 -12.32
CA GLU A 307 -10.48 -16.90 -13.27
C GLU A 307 -9.33 -17.64 -12.56
N ALA A 308 -8.93 -17.19 -11.38
CA ALA A 308 -7.94 -17.88 -10.54
C ALA A 308 -8.51 -19.11 -9.83
N GLY A 309 -9.85 -19.28 -9.81
CA GLY A 309 -10.51 -20.36 -9.07
C GLY A 309 -10.61 -20.13 -7.57
N GLU A 310 -10.43 -18.87 -7.14
CA GLU A 310 -10.41 -18.47 -5.72
C GLU A 310 -11.71 -17.78 -5.26
N LEU A 311 -12.68 -17.57 -6.17
CA LEU A 311 -14.00 -16.98 -5.83
C LEU A 311 -15.02 -18.11 -5.61
N PRO A 312 -15.53 -18.30 -4.38
CA PRO A 312 -16.57 -19.28 -4.12
C PRO A 312 -17.92 -18.87 -4.72
N ASP A 313 -18.34 -17.62 -4.47
CA ASP A 313 -19.56 -17.00 -4.97
C ASP A 313 -19.38 -15.49 -5.11
N TRP A 314 -20.13 -14.85 -6.01
CA TRP A 314 -20.12 -13.39 -6.16
C TRP A 314 -20.69 -12.71 -4.92
N THR A 315 -20.01 -11.65 -4.51
CA THR A 315 -20.38 -10.83 -3.34
C THR A 315 -20.97 -9.50 -3.80
N PRO A 316 -22.08 -9.02 -3.21
CA PRO A 316 -22.62 -7.71 -3.53
C PRO A 316 -21.62 -6.60 -3.21
N TYR A 317 -21.44 -5.67 -4.14
CA TYR A 317 -20.55 -4.52 -3.96
C TYR A 317 -20.92 -3.69 -2.73
N GLU A 318 -22.21 -3.47 -2.52
CA GLU A 318 -22.77 -2.64 -1.47
C GLU A 318 -22.51 -3.19 -0.06
N ASP A 319 -22.21 -4.49 0.05
CA ASP A 319 -21.87 -5.13 1.32
C ASP A 319 -20.38 -4.91 1.68
N LEU A 320 -19.50 -4.82 0.68
CA LEU A 320 -18.04 -4.82 0.88
C LEU A 320 -17.35 -3.50 0.53
N VAL A 321 -18.06 -2.50 0.01
CA VAL A 321 -17.45 -1.21 -0.35
C VAL A 321 -18.32 -0.06 0.13
N ASN A 322 -17.72 0.82 0.94
CA ASN A 322 -18.29 2.10 1.32
C ASN A 322 -17.50 3.23 0.66
N THR A 323 -18.16 4.00 -0.20
CA THR A 323 -17.50 5.12 -0.93
C THR A 323 -17.74 6.49 -0.30
N ASP A 324 -18.50 6.59 0.76
CA ASP A 324 -18.94 7.86 1.34
C ASP A 324 -17.77 8.75 1.79
N PHE A 325 -16.78 8.16 2.46
CA PHE A 325 -15.61 8.89 2.98
C PHE A 325 -14.72 9.37 1.84
N ALA A 326 -14.40 8.49 0.89
CA ALA A 326 -13.58 8.82 -0.28
C ALA A 326 -14.24 9.88 -1.16
N THR A 327 -15.56 9.77 -1.39
CA THR A 327 -16.34 10.76 -2.17
C THR A 327 -16.37 12.14 -1.49
N LYS A 328 -16.35 12.20 -0.16
CA LYS A 328 -16.28 13.48 0.57
C LYS A 328 -14.87 14.07 0.57
N ALA A 329 -13.84 13.22 0.67
CA ALA A 329 -12.45 13.66 0.67
C ALA A 329 -11.99 14.18 -0.70
N ALA A 330 -12.55 13.68 -1.80
CA ALA A 330 -12.23 14.07 -3.18
C ALA A 330 -12.82 15.44 -3.61
N LYS A 331 -13.55 16.16 -2.73
CA LYS A 331 -14.17 17.48 -3.00
C LYS A 331 -13.31 18.64 -2.54
#